data_7b4d4d0522c64c79a9165cecf2a86680
#
_entry.id   7b4d4d0522c64c79a9165cecf2a86680
#
_cell.length_a   1.000
_cell.length_b   1.000
_cell.length_c   1.000
_cell.angle_alpha   90.00
_cell.angle_beta   90.00
_cell.angle_gamma   90.00
#
_symmetry.space_group_name_H-M   'P 1'
#
loop_
_entity.id
_entity.type
_entity.pdbx_description
1 polymer ?
#
loop_
_entity_poly.entity_id
_entity_poly.type
_entity_poly.pdbx_seq_one_letter_code
_entity_poly.pdbx_strand_id
1 'polypeptide(L)'
;MFTIDYNSYRTLEPYGKRVRFLVLHYTAVDFAGSVKSLTTGAASAHYLIPDPTDPSYRAAGFKGQKIFSLVAEEDRAWHAGVSQWAGRSGLNDTSIGIEIVNQATDVGGVFTFPDYQTSQIRALKQLARNILQRYPDMTPKNVVGHSDIAVGRKSDPGPKLPWKELAEAGIGAWYDEAVKGKYLQQFSDEMPERAQVIQAFSRYGYGVETPASDVFFRALVRAFQLHFRPENYDGVLDVETCAILYALNEKYA
;
A
#
# COMPACT_ATOMS: atom_id res chain seq x y z
N MET A 1 -23.96 23.75 -35.87
CA MET A 1 -23.51 22.86 -34.76
C MET A 1 -22.40 22.00 -35.32
N PHE A 2 -21.24 21.97 -34.67
CA PHE A 2 -20.13 21.11 -35.10
C PHE A 2 -20.31 19.71 -34.53
N THR A 3 -19.99 18.69 -35.33
CA THR A 3 -19.95 17.30 -34.86
C THR A 3 -18.52 16.90 -34.47
N ILE A 4 -18.41 16.08 -33.41
CA ILE A 4 -17.13 15.51 -33.02
C ILE A 4 -16.97 14.16 -33.70
N ASP A 5 -15.91 14.02 -34.48
CA ASP A 5 -15.58 12.75 -35.11
C ASP A 5 -14.63 11.95 -34.23
N TYR A 6 -15.11 10.84 -33.70
CA TYR A 6 -14.38 9.95 -32.79
C TYR A 6 -13.67 8.78 -33.50
N ASN A 7 -13.87 8.62 -34.80
CA ASN A 7 -13.54 7.38 -35.52
C ASN A 7 -12.51 7.55 -36.63
N SER A 8 -12.50 8.69 -37.34
CA SER A 8 -11.64 8.85 -38.51
C SER A 8 -10.15 8.89 -38.22
N TYR A 9 -9.76 9.45 -37.07
CA TYR A 9 -8.36 9.55 -36.65
C TYR A 9 -8.24 9.29 -35.15
N ARG A 10 -7.59 8.19 -34.79
CA ARG A 10 -7.26 7.83 -33.39
C ARG A 10 -5.84 7.32 -33.31
N THR A 11 -5.15 7.63 -32.23
CA THR A 11 -3.87 6.98 -31.95
C THR A 11 -4.09 5.48 -31.69
N LEU A 12 -3.22 4.65 -32.25
CA LEU A 12 -3.23 3.20 -32.01
C LEU A 12 -2.66 2.86 -30.62
N GLU A 13 -1.76 3.71 -30.13
CA GLU A 13 -1.12 3.55 -28.80
C GLU A 13 -1.35 4.80 -27.95
N PRO A 14 -2.44 4.88 -27.19
CA PRO A 14 -2.63 5.97 -26.24
C PRO A 14 -1.58 5.90 -25.12
N TYR A 15 -1.06 7.05 -24.72
CA TYR A 15 -0.07 7.13 -23.65
C TYR A 15 -0.65 6.77 -22.29
N GLY A 16 -0.64 5.47 -21.99
CA GLY A 16 -0.90 4.87 -20.69
C GLY A 16 -2.26 5.17 -20.04
N LYS A 17 -2.74 4.27 -19.23
CA LYS A 17 -3.91 4.49 -18.36
C LYS A 17 -3.51 5.37 -17.18
N ARG A 18 -4.47 6.16 -16.63
CA ARG A 18 -4.26 6.99 -15.44
C ARG A 18 -3.92 6.15 -14.20
N VAL A 19 -4.69 5.10 -13.96
CA VAL A 19 -4.55 4.23 -12.78
C VAL A 19 -3.36 3.29 -12.97
N ARG A 20 -2.41 3.38 -12.05
CA ARG A 20 -1.15 2.61 -12.05
C ARG A 20 -0.82 1.96 -10.72
N PHE A 21 -1.48 2.39 -9.63
CA PHE A 21 -1.19 1.95 -8.28
C PHE A 21 -2.47 1.55 -7.55
N LEU A 22 -2.36 0.54 -6.70
CA LEU A 22 -3.35 0.17 -5.72
C LEU A 22 -2.78 0.46 -4.33
N VAL A 23 -3.43 1.34 -3.58
CA VAL A 23 -3.00 1.75 -2.24
C VAL A 23 -3.95 1.19 -1.20
N LEU A 24 -3.40 0.44 -0.25
CA LEU A 24 -4.16 -0.18 0.84
C LEU A 24 -4.02 0.64 2.12
N HIS A 25 -5.15 0.82 2.81
CA HIS A 25 -5.27 1.64 4.02
C HIS A 25 -6.00 0.91 5.13
N TYR A 26 -5.86 1.41 6.36
CA TYR A 26 -6.83 1.22 7.43
C TYR A 26 -7.46 2.56 7.83
N THR A 27 -8.70 2.51 8.35
CA THR A 27 -9.47 3.73 8.67
C THR A 27 -9.11 4.37 10.01
N ALA A 28 -8.46 3.65 10.93
CA ALA A 28 -8.15 4.04 12.31
C ALA A 28 -9.38 4.38 13.17
N VAL A 29 -10.58 4.05 12.71
CA VAL A 29 -11.87 4.29 13.39
C VAL A 29 -12.83 3.13 13.08
N ASP A 30 -13.98 3.10 13.77
CA ASP A 30 -15.07 2.16 13.50
C ASP A 30 -15.75 2.44 12.14
N PHE A 31 -16.72 1.60 11.78
CA PHE A 31 -17.42 1.73 10.50
C PHE A 31 -18.17 3.07 10.36
N ALA A 32 -18.87 3.52 11.41
CA ALA A 32 -19.62 4.77 11.34
C ALA A 32 -18.69 5.98 11.16
N GLY A 33 -17.59 6.01 11.89
CA GLY A 33 -16.52 7.01 11.74
C GLY A 33 -15.89 6.97 10.35
N SER A 34 -15.65 5.77 9.82
CA SER A 34 -15.10 5.55 8.48
C SER A 34 -16.01 6.12 7.39
N VAL A 35 -17.31 5.78 7.43
CA VAL A 35 -18.30 6.33 6.48
C VAL A 35 -18.35 7.84 6.56
N LYS A 36 -18.45 8.41 7.78
CA LYS A 36 -18.48 9.87 7.97
C LYS A 36 -17.22 10.53 7.39
N SER A 37 -16.04 10.01 7.70
CA SER A 37 -14.76 10.58 7.23
C SER A 37 -14.63 10.54 5.70
N LEU A 38 -15.04 9.42 5.09
CA LEU A 38 -14.80 9.15 3.65
C LEU A 38 -15.91 9.69 2.73
N THR A 39 -17.08 10.09 3.27
CA THR A 39 -18.20 10.58 2.46
C THR A 39 -18.53 12.05 2.71
N THR A 40 -18.24 12.57 3.91
CA THR A 40 -18.55 13.96 4.29
C THR A 40 -17.34 14.71 4.84
N GLY A 41 -16.20 14.03 5.02
CA GLY A 41 -14.95 14.62 5.48
C GLY A 41 -14.06 15.14 4.33
N ALA A 42 -12.83 15.49 4.68
CA ALA A 42 -11.82 15.96 3.73
C ALA A 42 -11.07 14.82 3.01
N ALA A 43 -11.25 13.57 3.43
CA ALA A 43 -10.68 12.39 2.80
C ALA A 43 -11.75 11.63 2.02
N SER A 44 -11.34 10.85 1.03
CA SER A 44 -12.20 9.90 0.34
C SER A 44 -11.36 8.72 -0.17
N ALA A 45 -11.99 7.58 -0.43
CA ALA A 45 -11.38 6.41 -1.04
C ALA A 45 -12.33 5.81 -2.08
N HIS A 46 -11.81 5.00 -2.99
CA HIS A 46 -12.63 4.35 -4.00
C HIS A 46 -13.50 3.25 -3.37
N TYR A 47 -12.93 2.52 -2.41
CA TYR A 47 -13.60 1.39 -1.77
C TYR A 47 -13.42 1.40 -0.26
N LEU A 48 -14.45 0.90 0.44
CA LEU A 48 -14.43 0.64 1.88
C LEU A 48 -14.82 -0.81 2.14
N ILE A 49 -13.98 -1.53 2.90
CA ILE A 49 -14.21 -2.90 3.35
C ILE A 49 -14.49 -2.85 4.85
N PRO A 50 -15.75 -3.05 5.30
CA PRO A 50 -16.11 -3.01 6.71
C PRO A 50 -15.64 -4.24 7.47
N ASP A 51 -15.50 -4.11 8.79
CA ASP A 51 -15.47 -5.24 9.71
C ASP A 51 -16.92 -5.67 10.01
N PRO A 52 -17.35 -6.89 9.64
CA PRO A 52 -18.73 -7.33 9.91
C PRO A 52 -19.02 -7.59 11.39
N THR A 53 -17.99 -7.57 12.25
CA THR A 53 -18.15 -7.68 13.70
C THR A 53 -18.33 -6.34 14.41
N ASP A 54 -18.04 -5.24 13.71
CA ASP A 54 -18.15 -3.88 14.22
C ASP A 54 -19.61 -3.58 14.64
N PRO A 55 -19.85 -3.15 15.90
CA PRO A 55 -21.18 -2.79 16.37
C PRO A 55 -21.86 -1.70 15.55
N SER A 56 -21.11 -0.69 15.08
CA SER A 56 -21.67 0.41 14.29
C SER A 56 -22.09 -0.03 12.89
N TYR A 57 -21.40 -1.02 12.30
CA TYR A 57 -21.78 -1.66 11.04
C TYR A 57 -23.12 -2.40 11.17
N ARG A 58 -23.29 -3.16 12.27
CA ARG A 58 -24.53 -3.88 12.56
C ARG A 58 -25.67 -2.94 12.88
N ALA A 59 -25.40 -1.87 13.63
CA ALA A 59 -26.39 -0.82 13.96
C ALA A 59 -26.90 -0.09 12.70
N ALA A 60 -26.06 0.01 11.66
CA ALA A 60 -26.45 0.54 10.35
C ALA A 60 -27.32 -0.45 9.52
N GLY A 61 -27.66 -1.62 10.07
CA GLY A 61 -28.53 -2.62 9.46
C GLY A 61 -27.86 -3.59 8.51
N PHE A 62 -26.54 -3.54 8.37
CA PHE A 62 -25.79 -4.44 7.48
C PHE A 62 -25.51 -5.79 8.14
N LYS A 63 -25.51 -6.85 7.33
CA LYS A 63 -25.18 -8.22 7.73
C LYS A 63 -24.19 -8.84 6.73
N GLY A 64 -23.27 -9.65 7.26
CA GLY A 64 -22.24 -10.32 6.47
C GLY A 64 -21.24 -9.32 5.86
N GLN A 65 -20.27 -9.83 5.10
CA GLN A 65 -19.23 -9.00 4.50
C GLN A 65 -19.78 -8.26 3.29
N LYS A 66 -19.51 -6.95 3.23
CA LYS A 66 -19.78 -6.07 2.08
C LYS A 66 -18.49 -5.44 1.58
N ILE A 67 -18.55 -4.86 0.39
CA ILE A 67 -17.59 -3.93 -0.17
C ILE A 67 -18.41 -2.72 -0.64
N PHE A 68 -18.08 -1.53 -0.15
CA PHE A 68 -18.74 -0.30 -0.59
C PHE A 68 -17.86 0.39 -1.63
N SER A 69 -18.45 0.78 -2.76
CA SER A 69 -17.84 1.70 -3.71
C SER A 69 -18.28 3.12 -3.33
N LEU A 70 -17.32 3.99 -3.02
CA LEU A 70 -17.58 5.35 -2.55
C LEU A 70 -17.24 6.39 -3.62
N VAL A 71 -16.16 6.17 -4.38
CA VAL A 71 -15.73 7.02 -5.50
C VAL A 71 -15.54 6.11 -6.72
N ALA A 72 -16.00 6.55 -7.88
CA ALA A 72 -15.80 5.81 -9.12
C ALA A 72 -14.30 5.78 -9.50
N GLU A 73 -13.83 4.69 -10.10
CA GLU A 73 -12.39 4.51 -10.38
C GLU A 73 -11.85 5.48 -11.44
N GLU A 74 -12.70 6.02 -12.30
CA GLU A 74 -12.38 7.09 -13.25
C GLU A 74 -12.19 8.45 -12.57
N ASP A 75 -12.73 8.64 -11.38
CA ASP A 75 -12.57 9.86 -10.59
C ASP A 75 -11.35 9.78 -9.66
N ARG A 76 -10.97 10.90 -9.10
CA ARG A 76 -9.87 11.03 -8.16
C ARG A 76 -10.40 11.00 -6.73
N ALA A 77 -9.93 10.08 -5.91
CA ALA A 77 -10.17 10.07 -4.48
C ALA A 77 -9.01 10.73 -3.69
N TRP A 78 -9.31 11.27 -2.51
CA TRP A 78 -8.34 11.94 -1.62
C TRP A 78 -7.89 10.98 -0.52
N HIS A 79 -7.02 10.01 -0.84
CA HIS A 79 -6.56 8.98 0.11
C HIS A 79 -5.05 8.95 0.33
N ALA A 80 -4.23 9.26 -0.69
CA ALA A 80 -2.78 9.14 -0.61
C ALA A 80 -2.08 10.38 -0.01
N GLY A 81 -2.69 11.57 -0.17
CA GLY A 81 -2.12 12.84 0.27
C GLY A 81 -0.75 13.12 -0.36
N VAL A 82 0.16 13.73 0.42
CA VAL A 82 1.56 13.88 0.03
C VAL A 82 2.19 12.50 0.01
N SER A 83 2.57 12.05 -1.16
CA SER A 83 2.98 10.66 -1.40
C SER A 83 3.97 10.57 -2.54
N GLN A 84 4.85 9.56 -2.49
CA GLN A 84 5.84 9.30 -3.53
C GLN A 84 6.07 7.80 -3.68
N TRP A 85 6.09 7.31 -4.93
CA TRP A 85 6.42 5.92 -5.27
C TRP A 85 6.90 5.81 -6.72
N ALA A 86 7.95 5.03 -6.95
CA ALA A 86 8.50 4.74 -8.28
C ALA A 86 8.70 6.01 -9.15
N GLY A 87 9.28 7.05 -8.53
CA GLY A 87 9.56 8.34 -9.17
C GLY A 87 8.35 9.24 -9.41
N ARG A 88 7.15 8.88 -8.90
CA ARG A 88 5.93 9.69 -9.00
C ARG A 88 5.54 10.26 -7.66
N SER A 89 5.08 11.51 -7.66
CA SER A 89 4.52 12.19 -6.50
C SER A 89 3.01 12.41 -6.67
N GLY A 90 2.28 12.61 -5.56
CA GLY A 90 0.86 12.92 -5.60
C GLY A 90 0.00 11.77 -6.13
N LEU A 91 0.12 10.58 -5.55
CA LEU A 91 -0.45 9.35 -6.08
C LEU A 91 -1.99 9.33 -6.15
N ASN A 92 -2.71 10.27 -5.53
CA ASN A 92 -4.15 10.41 -5.74
C ASN A 92 -4.54 10.45 -7.22
N ASP A 93 -3.68 11.02 -8.08
CA ASP A 93 -3.96 11.18 -9.51
C ASP A 93 -3.86 9.85 -10.29
N THR A 94 -3.14 8.87 -9.73
CA THR A 94 -2.74 7.66 -10.47
C THR A 94 -3.01 6.36 -9.72
N SER A 95 -3.84 6.41 -8.66
CA SER A 95 -4.12 5.22 -7.84
C SER A 95 -5.60 4.99 -7.60
N ILE A 96 -5.90 3.76 -7.19
CA ILE A 96 -7.13 3.37 -6.52
C ILE A 96 -6.79 3.15 -5.04
N GLY A 97 -7.58 3.74 -4.12
CA GLY A 97 -7.44 3.53 -2.68
C GLY A 97 -8.52 2.58 -2.15
N ILE A 98 -8.10 1.59 -1.36
CA ILE A 98 -9.00 0.71 -0.61
C ILE A 98 -8.78 0.94 0.88
N GLU A 99 -9.82 1.39 1.56
CA GLU A 99 -9.87 1.52 3.01
C GLU A 99 -10.45 0.24 3.64
N ILE A 100 -9.81 -0.27 4.68
CA ILE A 100 -10.26 -1.44 5.43
C ILE A 100 -10.55 -0.99 6.86
N VAL A 101 -11.78 -1.18 7.32
CA VAL A 101 -12.14 -0.78 8.70
C VAL A 101 -11.29 -1.54 9.70
N ASN A 102 -10.51 -0.80 10.46
CA ASN A 102 -9.66 -1.30 11.53
C ASN A 102 -9.37 -0.15 12.49
N GLN A 103 -9.46 -0.42 13.79
CA GLN A 103 -9.30 0.58 14.85
C GLN A 103 -7.87 0.64 15.38
N ALA A 104 -6.89 0.67 14.45
CA ALA A 104 -5.50 0.91 14.81
C ALA A 104 -5.33 2.28 15.47
N THR A 105 -4.45 2.37 16.46
CA THR A 105 -4.20 3.60 17.21
C THR A 105 -2.70 3.93 17.26
N ASP A 106 -2.42 5.23 17.37
CA ASP A 106 -1.12 5.76 17.74
C ASP A 106 -1.32 6.71 18.93
N VAL A 107 -0.79 6.32 20.07
CA VAL A 107 -0.83 7.13 21.29
C VAL A 107 0.59 7.42 21.73
N GLY A 108 1.05 8.66 21.45
CA GLY A 108 2.41 9.07 21.82
C GLY A 108 3.53 8.25 21.15
N GLY A 109 3.30 7.78 19.93
CA GLY A 109 4.25 6.93 19.20
C GLY A 109 4.15 5.43 19.52
N VAL A 110 3.24 5.05 20.42
CA VAL A 110 2.92 3.65 20.70
C VAL A 110 1.76 3.22 19.81
N PHE A 111 2.06 2.34 18.87
CA PHE A 111 1.09 1.83 17.91
C PHE A 111 0.41 0.55 18.41
N THR A 112 -0.91 0.48 18.20
CA THR A 112 -1.67 -0.78 18.36
C THR A 112 -2.31 -1.10 17.02
N PHE A 113 -2.07 -2.32 16.54
CA PHE A 113 -2.61 -2.82 15.27
C PHE A 113 -3.50 -4.04 15.55
N PRO A 114 -4.83 -3.88 15.60
CA PRO A 114 -5.76 -5.01 15.68
C PRO A 114 -5.65 -5.91 14.45
N ASP A 115 -5.96 -7.19 14.62
CA ASP A 115 -6.03 -8.14 13.52
C ASP A 115 -7.20 -7.82 12.59
N TYR A 116 -7.05 -8.10 11.31
CA TYR A 116 -8.13 -8.04 10.33
C TYR A 116 -8.99 -9.31 10.40
N GLN A 117 -10.30 -9.17 10.22
CA GLN A 117 -11.18 -10.33 10.11
C GLN A 117 -10.87 -11.12 8.83
N THR A 118 -10.91 -12.43 8.91
CA THR A 118 -10.71 -13.33 7.75
C THR A 118 -11.64 -12.97 6.58
N SER A 119 -12.86 -12.51 6.88
CA SER A 119 -13.82 -12.07 5.87
C SER A 119 -13.39 -10.79 5.16
N GLN A 120 -12.76 -9.84 5.86
CA GLN A 120 -12.18 -8.63 5.27
C GLN A 120 -11.06 -8.99 4.29
N ILE A 121 -10.15 -9.89 4.69
CA ILE A 121 -9.05 -10.34 3.82
C ILE A 121 -9.57 -11.07 2.58
N ARG A 122 -10.63 -11.90 2.71
CA ARG A 122 -11.28 -12.52 1.55
C ARG A 122 -11.91 -11.49 0.62
N ALA A 123 -12.60 -10.48 1.17
CA ALA A 123 -13.18 -9.39 0.39
C ALA A 123 -12.10 -8.56 -0.32
N LEU A 124 -11.00 -8.24 0.38
CA LEU A 124 -9.85 -7.56 -0.20
C LEU A 124 -9.25 -8.34 -1.38
N LYS A 125 -9.02 -9.65 -1.21
CA LYS A 125 -8.51 -10.51 -2.29
C LYS A 125 -9.44 -10.52 -3.52
N GLN A 126 -10.75 -10.61 -3.31
CA GLN A 126 -11.72 -10.58 -4.40
C GLN A 126 -11.67 -9.24 -5.14
N LEU A 127 -11.71 -8.12 -4.41
CA LEU A 127 -11.71 -6.77 -4.97
C LEU A 127 -10.39 -6.47 -5.69
N ALA A 128 -9.25 -6.71 -5.03
CA ALA A 128 -7.94 -6.42 -5.59
C ALA A 128 -7.68 -7.22 -6.87
N ARG A 129 -8.02 -8.52 -6.92
CA ARG A 129 -7.91 -9.32 -8.16
C ARG A 129 -8.77 -8.75 -9.29
N ASN A 130 -9.99 -8.33 -9.00
CA ASN A 130 -10.88 -7.72 -9.98
C ASN A 130 -10.29 -6.39 -10.53
N ILE A 131 -9.71 -5.55 -9.65
CA ILE A 131 -9.01 -4.33 -10.05
C ILE A 131 -7.80 -4.66 -10.93
N LEU A 132 -6.93 -5.59 -10.50
CA LEU A 132 -5.72 -5.97 -11.25
C LEU A 132 -6.05 -6.55 -12.63
N GLN A 133 -7.15 -7.29 -12.77
CA GLN A 133 -7.63 -7.78 -14.08
C GLN A 133 -8.04 -6.63 -15.02
N ARG A 134 -8.62 -5.55 -14.51
CA ARG A 134 -9.02 -4.37 -15.29
C ARG A 134 -7.86 -3.41 -15.56
N TYR A 135 -6.83 -3.46 -14.74
CA TYR A 135 -5.63 -2.62 -14.85
C TYR A 135 -4.35 -3.49 -14.92
N PRO A 136 -4.16 -4.24 -16.02
CA PRO A 136 -3.07 -5.22 -16.14
C PRO A 136 -1.67 -4.59 -16.14
N ASP A 137 -1.55 -3.28 -16.34
CA ASP A 137 -0.28 -2.55 -16.23
C ASP A 137 0.18 -2.33 -14.78
N MET A 138 -0.66 -2.62 -13.79
CA MET A 138 -0.24 -2.63 -12.38
C MET A 138 0.63 -3.85 -12.12
N THR A 139 1.93 -3.62 -11.96
CA THR A 139 2.86 -4.66 -11.55
C THR A 139 2.70 -4.99 -10.06
N PRO A 140 3.18 -6.15 -9.57
CA PRO A 140 3.12 -6.47 -8.14
C PRO A 140 3.72 -5.38 -7.23
N LYS A 141 4.79 -4.72 -7.68
CA LYS A 141 5.45 -3.61 -6.98
C LYS A 141 4.57 -2.37 -6.82
N ASN A 142 3.48 -2.26 -7.57
CA ASN A 142 2.57 -1.12 -7.57
C ASN A 142 1.33 -1.33 -6.70
N VAL A 143 1.26 -2.45 -5.97
CA VAL A 143 0.30 -2.68 -4.87
C VAL A 143 1.03 -2.39 -3.57
N VAL A 144 0.69 -1.30 -2.91
CA VAL A 144 1.47 -0.70 -1.82
C VAL A 144 0.60 -0.34 -0.62
N GLY A 145 1.20 -0.22 0.55
CA GLY A 145 0.57 0.40 1.70
C GLY A 145 0.71 1.92 1.68
N HIS A 146 -0.15 2.62 2.41
CA HIS A 146 0.00 4.06 2.59
C HIS A 146 1.32 4.41 3.28
N SER A 147 1.79 3.55 4.20
CA SER A 147 3.11 3.67 4.84
C SER A 147 4.27 3.64 3.84
N ASP A 148 4.17 2.85 2.76
CA ASP A 148 5.22 2.75 1.75
C ASP A 148 5.39 4.07 0.98
N ILE A 149 4.28 4.72 0.64
CA ILE A 149 4.25 5.92 -0.20
C ILE A 149 4.29 7.24 0.57
N ALA A 150 4.15 7.19 1.90
CA ALA A 150 4.10 8.34 2.79
C ALA A 150 4.99 8.11 4.03
N VAL A 151 6.26 7.81 3.76
CA VAL A 151 7.28 7.47 4.74
C VAL A 151 7.31 8.45 5.91
N GLY A 152 7.29 7.94 7.14
CA GLY A 152 7.31 8.71 8.37
C GLY A 152 6.01 9.44 8.71
N ARG A 153 5.07 9.57 7.76
CA ARG A 153 3.79 10.25 7.95
C ARG A 153 2.65 9.27 8.23
N LYS A 154 2.73 8.06 7.69
CA LYS A 154 1.66 7.05 7.74
C LYS A 154 2.19 5.69 8.18
N SER A 155 1.29 4.89 8.77
CA SER A 155 1.57 3.53 9.22
C SER A 155 0.56 2.49 8.69
N ASP A 156 -0.50 2.95 8.03
CA ASP A 156 -1.52 2.08 7.42
C ASP A 156 -1.01 1.39 6.14
N PRO A 157 -1.43 0.17 5.85
CA PRO A 157 -2.41 -0.66 6.55
C PRO A 157 -1.83 -1.43 7.77
N GLY A 158 -0.60 -1.17 8.19
CA GLY A 158 0.05 -1.77 9.33
C GLY A 158 0.54 -3.20 9.13
N PRO A 159 1.27 -3.76 10.11
CA PRO A 159 1.93 -5.06 10.01
C PRO A 159 0.96 -6.25 10.08
N LYS A 160 -0.32 -6.00 10.43
CA LYS A 160 -1.33 -7.06 10.53
C LYS A 160 -2.02 -7.37 9.21
N LEU A 161 -1.78 -6.58 8.15
CA LEU A 161 -2.21 -6.96 6.80
C LEU A 161 -1.34 -8.13 6.33
N PRO A 162 -1.94 -9.27 5.90
CA PRO A 162 -1.18 -10.47 5.55
C PRO A 162 -0.58 -10.36 4.14
N TRP A 163 0.43 -9.50 3.96
CA TRP A 163 1.04 -9.19 2.68
C TRP A 163 1.57 -10.42 1.93
N LYS A 164 2.22 -11.36 2.64
CA LYS A 164 2.69 -12.63 2.05
C LYS A 164 1.53 -13.41 1.45
N GLU A 165 0.42 -13.56 2.20
CA GLU A 165 -0.78 -14.27 1.75
C GLU A 165 -1.47 -13.57 0.56
N LEU A 166 -1.40 -12.22 0.51
CA LEU A 166 -1.89 -11.45 -0.65
C LEU A 166 -1.00 -11.70 -1.87
N ALA A 167 0.31 -11.68 -1.72
CA ALA A 167 1.26 -11.94 -2.82
C ALA A 167 1.14 -13.37 -3.36
N GLU A 168 0.97 -14.38 -2.51
CA GLU A 168 0.68 -15.76 -2.89
C GLU A 168 -0.65 -15.87 -3.66
N ALA A 169 -1.57 -14.95 -3.43
CA ALA A 169 -2.83 -14.82 -4.16
C ALA A 169 -2.73 -13.98 -5.45
N GLY A 170 -1.52 -13.54 -5.84
CA GLY A 170 -1.25 -12.70 -7.01
C GLY A 170 -1.51 -11.20 -6.76
N ILE A 171 -1.54 -10.74 -5.52
CA ILE A 171 -1.82 -9.35 -5.14
C ILE A 171 -0.60 -8.79 -4.41
N GLY A 172 0.13 -7.90 -5.08
CA GLY A 172 1.32 -7.29 -4.51
C GLY A 172 2.60 -8.12 -4.66
N ALA A 173 3.67 -7.55 -4.13
CA ALA A 173 5.02 -8.11 -4.20
C ALA A 173 5.37 -8.85 -2.90
N TRP A 174 6.19 -9.90 -3.04
CA TRP A 174 6.86 -10.56 -1.93
C TRP A 174 8.19 -11.14 -2.40
N TYR A 175 9.14 -11.17 -1.52
CA TYR A 175 10.48 -11.71 -1.81
C TYR A 175 10.48 -13.24 -1.96
N ASP A 176 11.53 -13.75 -2.61
CA ASP A 176 11.84 -15.16 -2.65
C ASP A 176 12.70 -15.54 -1.45
N GLU A 177 12.32 -16.59 -0.71
CA GLU A 177 12.99 -17.01 0.52
C GLU A 177 14.42 -17.53 0.24
N ALA A 178 14.65 -18.18 -0.90
CA ALA A 178 15.99 -18.66 -1.25
C ALA A 178 16.92 -17.48 -1.59
N VAL A 179 16.40 -16.47 -2.31
CA VAL A 179 17.16 -15.26 -2.63
C VAL A 179 17.42 -14.44 -1.36
N LYS A 180 16.42 -14.29 -0.46
CA LYS A 180 16.63 -13.70 0.87
C LYS A 180 17.75 -14.43 1.62
N GLY A 181 17.72 -15.77 1.65
CA GLY A 181 18.73 -16.59 2.33
C GLY A 181 20.16 -16.36 1.79
N LYS A 182 20.31 -16.22 0.47
CA LYS A 182 21.59 -15.84 -0.16
C LYS A 182 22.13 -14.51 0.36
N TYR A 183 21.28 -13.46 0.38
CA TYR A 183 21.68 -12.14 0.87
C TYR A 183 21.87 -12.11 2.37
N LEU A 184 21.09 -12.88 3.14
CA LEU A 184 21.27 -13.01 4.58
C LEU A 184 22.68 -13.53 4.92
N GLN A 185 23.15 -14.56 4.22
CA GLN A 185 24.50 -15.08 4.38
C GLN A 185 25.55 -14.02 4.00
N GLN A 186 25.40 -13.40 2.82
CA GLN A 186 26.34 -12.38 2.34
C GLN A 186 26.47 -11.20 3.33
N PHE A 187 25.35 -10.69 3.83
CA PHE A 187 25.34 -9.50 4.69
C PHE A 187 25.62 -9.81 6.16
N SER A 188 25.64 -11.09 6.55
CA SER A 188 26.15 -11.50 7.86
C SER A 188 27.66 -11.32 7.95
N ASP A 189 28.37 -11.41 6.84
CA ASP A 189 29.81 -11.17 6.76
C ASP A 189 30.12 -9.68 6.66
N GLU A 190 29.40 -8.97 5.79
CA GLU A 190 29.59 -7.52 5.56
C GLU A 190 28.28 -6.87 5.08
N MET A 191 27.75 -5.96 5.90
CA MET A 191 26.56 -5.16 5.56
C MET A 191 26.91 -4.11 4.50
N PRO A 192 26.01 -3.85 3.51
CA PRO A 192 26.17 -2.73 2.61
C PRO A 192 26.20 -1.40 3.36
N GLU A 193 26.96 -0.46 2.83
CA GLU A 193 26.98 0.89 3.38
C GLU A 193 25.59 1.55 3.28
N ARG A 194 25.29 2.45 4.22
CA ARG A 194 24.00 3.18 4.27
C ARG A 194 23.61 3.82 2.95
N ALA A 195 24.57 4.39 2.22
CA ALA A 195 24.31 5.02 0.91
C ALA A 195 23.80 3.99 -0.13
N GLN A 196 24.37 2.78 -0.13
CA GLN A 196 23.94 1.69 -1.01
C GLN A 196 22.54 1.19 -0.65
N VAL A 197 22.24 1.11 0.65
CA VAL A 197 20.90 0.73 1.14
C VAL A 197 19.84 1.76 0.74
N ILE A 198 20.13 3.06 0.89
CA ILE A 198 19.24 4.15 0.45
C ILE A 198 18.99 4.05 -1.06
N GLN A 199 20.02 3.79 -1.84
CA GLN A 199 19.89 3.58 -3.29
C GLN A 199 19.04 2.33 -3.61
N ALA A 200 19.16 1.25 -2.84
CA ALA A 200 18.34 0.05 -3.00
C ALA A 200 16.85 0.33 -2.68
N PHE A 201 16.54 1.13 -1.64
CA PHE A 201 15.17 1.58 -1.38
C PHE A 201 14.61 2.41 -2.55
N SER A 202 15.39 3.36 -3.05
CA SER A 202 14.99 4.19 -4.21
C SER A 202 14.74 3.35 -5.46
N ARG A 203 15.60 2.37 -5.74
CA ARG A 203 15.47 1.45 -6.88
C ARG A 203 14.21 0.60 -6.76
N TYR A 204 13.90 0.13 -5.56
CA TYR A 204 12.68 -0.61 -5.32
C TYR A 204 11.42 0.24 -5.53
N GLY A 205 11.45 1.52 -5.23
CA GLY A 205 10.33 2.43 -5.49
C GLY A 205 10.07 3.47 -4.41
N TYR A 206 10.68 3.35 -3.24
CA TYR A 206 10.49 4.31 -2.15
C TYR A 206 10.97 5.71 -2.53
N GLY A 207 10.20 6.73 -2.11
CA GLY A 207 10.67 8.10 -2.10
C GLY A 207 11.77 8.27 -1.05
N VAL A 208 12.90 8.81 -1.45
CA VAL A 208 14.04 9.02 -0.55
C VAL A 208 14.45 10.49 -0.51
N GLU A 209 14.82 10.97 0.67
CA GLU A 209 15.43 12.29 0.86
C GLU A 209 16.93 12.24 0.55
N THR A 210 17.45 13.32 0.00
CA THR A 210 18.89 13.44 -0.30
C THR A 210 19.42 14.80 0.18
N PRO A 211 20.27 14.87 1.20
CA PRO A 211 20.73 13.76 2.04
C PRO A 211 19.63 13.22 3.00
N ALA A 212 19.63 11.93 3.25
CA ALA A 212 18.69 11.31 4.19
C ALA A 212 19.16 11.53 5.63
N SER A 213 18.33 12.20 6.44
CA SER A 213 18.55 12.33 7.89
C SER A 213 18.42 10.97 8.61
N ASP A 214 18.92 10.84 9.83
CA ASP A 214 18.76 9.61 10.63
C ASP A 214 17.28 9.33 10.96
N VAL A 215 16.52 10.39 11.23
CA VAL A 215 15.09 10.30 11.51
C VAL A 215 14.34 9.76 10.28
N PHE A 216 14.61 10.32 9.09
CA PHE A 216 14.01 9.85 7.85
C PHE A 216 14.43 8.42 7.52
N PHE A 217 15.72 8.09 7.67
CA PHE A 217 16.21 6.74 7.38
C PHE A 217 15.54 5.69 8.28
N ARG A 218 15.40 5.98 9.56
CA ARG A 218 14.67 5.10 10.49
C ARG A 218 13.20 4.94 10.09
N ALA A 219 12.54 6.03 9.70
CA ALA A 219 11.16 5.99 9.21
C ALA A 219 11.02 5.18 7.92
N LEU A 220 11.98 5.28 7.00
CA LEU A 220 12.04 4.52 5.75
C LEU A 220 12.17 3.02 6.01
N VAL A 221 13.11 2.64 6.88
CA VAL A 221 13.29 1.24 7.29
C VAL A 221 12.02 0.70 7.95
N ARG A 222 11.40 1.49 8.85
CA ARG A 222 10.15 1.09 9.51
C ARG A 222 9.00 0.91 8.52
N ALA A 223 8.83 1.82 7.56
CA ALA A 223 7.79 1.72 6.54
C ALA A 223 7.93 0.41 5.73
N PHE A 224 9.15 0.08 5.33
CA PHE A 224 9.48 -1.16 4.66
C PHE A 224 9.19 -2.40 5.52
N GLN A 225 9.58 -2.38 6.79
CA GLN A 225 9.34 -3.48 7.72
C GLN A 225 7.85 -3.73 7.96
N LEU A 226 7.03 -2.69 8.09
CA LEU A 226 5.58 -2.82 8.21
C LEU A 226 4.95 -3.65 7.07
N HIS A 227 5.53 -3.61 5.89
CA HIS A 227 5.09 -4.36 4.71
C HIS A 227 5.77 -5.73 4.62
N PHE A 228 7.10 -5.78 4.64
CA PHE A 228 7.89 -6.96 4.24
C PHE A 228 8.50 -7.74 5.41
N ARG A 229 8.44 -7.19 6.63
CA ARG A 229 8.93 -7.83 7.86
C ARG A 229 8.04 -7.48 9.06
N PRO A 230 6.77 -7.86 9.02
CA PRO A 230 5.75 -7.42 9.99
C PRO A 230 5.99 -7.90 11.43
N GLU A 231 6.84 -8.89 11.65
CA GLU A 231 7.24 -9.39 12.97
C GLU A 231 8.22 -8.47 13.69
N ASN A 232 8.95 -7.60 12.98
CA ASN A 232 9.85 -6.61 13.56
C ASN A 232 9.91 -5.33 12.71
N TYR A 233 9.21 -4.28 13.16
CA TYR A 233 9.11 -2.99 12.48
C TYR A 233 9.62 -1.82 13.34
N ASP A 234 10.74 -2.03 14.03
CA ASP A 234 11.36 -1.05 14.92
C ASP A 234 12.10 0.10 14.22
N GLY A 235 12.23 0.01 12.90
CA GLY A 235 12.93 1.00 12.06
C GLY A 235 14.45 0.88 12.15
N VAL A 236 14.98 -0.18 12.74
CA VAL A 236 16.41 -0.47 12.76
C VAL A 236 16.78 -1.34 11.56
N LEU A 237 17.74 -0.87 10.77
CA LEU A 237 18.27 -1.67 9.67
C LEU A 237 19.14 -2.79 10.24
N ASP A 238 18.70 -4.02 10.07
CA ASP A 238 19.47 -5.22 10.39
C ASP A 238 19.73 -6.06 9.13
N VAL A 239 20.50 -7.12 9.31
CA VAL A 239 20.91 -8.03 8.22
C VAL A 239 19.69 -8.59 7.47
N GLU A 240 18.64 -8.99 8.20
CA GLU A 240 17.46 -9.59 7.58
C GLU A 240 16.65 -8.56 6.79
N THR A 241 16.43 -7.36 7.33
CA THR A 241 15.74 -6.27 6.60
C THR A 241 16.50 -5.93 5.32
N CYS A 242 17.83 -5.85 5.39
CA CYS A 242 18.67 -5.60 4.23
C CYS A 242 18.57 -6.73 3.20
N ALA A 243 18.63 -7.99 3.63
CA ALA A 243 18.52 -9.15 2.76
C ALA A 243 17.16 -9.20 2.02
N ILE A 244 16.07 -8.89 2.71
CA ILE A 244 14.73 -8.78 2.11
C ILE A 244 14.70 -7.69 1.04
N LEU A 245 15.23 -6.48 1.33
CA LEU A 245 15.28 -5.38 0.38
C LEU A 245 16.04 -5.75 -0.91
N TYR A 246 17.18 -6.41 -0.77
CA TYR A 246 17.96 -6.83 -1.93
C TYR A 246 17.31 -7.98 -2.70
N ALA A 247 16.65 -8.91 -2.03
CA ALA A 247 15.87 -9.97 -2.67
C ALA A 247 14.69 -9.39 -3.48
N LEU A 248 14.00 -8.39 -2.96
CA LEU A 248 12.94 -7.67 -3.69
C LEU A 248 13.49 -6.91 -4.90
N ASN A 249 14.64 -6.26 -4.76
CA ASN A 249 15.29 -5.59 -5.90
C ASN A 249 15.72 -6.56 -6.98
N GLU A 250 16.27 -7.75 -6.65
CA GLU A 250 16.63 -8.77 -7.63
C GLU A 250 15.42 -9.24 -8.44
N LYS A 251 14.24 -9.27 -7.81
CA LYS A 251 13.01 -9.77 -8.44
C LYS A 251 12.22 -8.73 -9.22
N TYR A 252 12.24 -7.46 -8.78
CA TYR A 252 11.28 -6.46 -9.26
C TYR A 252 11.89 -5.13 -9.74
N ALA A 253 13.19 -4.89 -9.57
CA ALA A 253 13.81 -3.61 -9.92
C ALA A 253 14.57 -3.61 -11.24
#